data_3759ed326f0c418f6889ca0aa7204ad8
#
_entry.id   3759ed326f0c418f6889ca0aa7204ad8
#
_cell.length_a   1.000
_cell.length_b   1.000
_cell.length_c   1.000
_cell.angle_alpha   90.00
_cell.angle_beta   90.00
_cell.angle_gamma   90.00
#
_symmetry.space_group_name_H-M   'P 1'
#
loop_
_entity.id
_entity.type
_entity.pdbx_description
1 polymer ?
#
loop_
_entity_poly.entity_id
_entity_poly.type
_entity_poly.pdbx_seq_one_letter_code
_entity_poly.pdbx_strand_id
1 'polypeptide(L)'
;MPLRSYKPTSPGRRFVTRPTFEEITTDKAHKPLLEPKKRISGRNSQGRLTVRHRGGGEKRHYRRIDFKRDKLGVPAKLATVEYDPNRSARIGLLHYADGDKRYMAARHASASGAASRSK
;
A
#
# COMPACT_ATOMS: atom_id res chain seq x y z
N MET A 1 13.81 7.95 0.78
CA MET A 1 12.92 7.84 1.96
C MET A 1 13.71 8.27 3.18
N PRO A 2 13.28 9.27 3.91
CA PRO A 2 13.91 9.63 5.16
C PRO A 2 13.68 8.52 6.21
N LEU A 3 14.73 8.18 6.95
CA LEU A 3 14.74 7.11 7.94
C LEU A 3 14.87 7.70 9.35
N ARG A 4 14.04 7.21 10.25
CA ARG A 4 14.13 7.51 11.67
C ARG A 4 14.95 6.43 12.38
N SER A 5 16.00 6.83 13.07
CA SER A 5 16.76 6.00 14.00
C SER A 5 16.29 6.21 15.44
N TYR A 6 16.64 5.29 16.32
CA TYR A 6 16.24 5.33 17.73
C TYR A 6 17.44 5.25 18.65
N LYS A 7 17.30 5.77 19.87
CA LYS A 7 18.32 5.63 20.92
C LYS A 7 18.52 4.13 21.24
N PRO A 8 19.76 3.70 21.49
CA PRO A 8 20.10 2.28 21.72
C PRO A 8 19.73 1.81 23.14
N THR A 9 18.44 1.79 23.45
CA THR A 9 17.91 1.41 24.78
C THR A 9 17.76 -0.08 24.99
N SER A 10 17.75 -0.90 23.92
CA SER A 10 17.70 -2.33 23.97
C SER A 10 18.43 -2.94 22.77
N PRO A 11 18.83 -4.24 22.83
CA PRO A 11 19.53 -4.88 21.69
C PRO A 11 18.79 -4.76 20.35
N GLY A 12 17.48 -4.99 20.32
CA GLY A 12 16.68 -4.85 19.12
C GLY A 12 16.53 -3.42 18.62
N ARG A 13 16.47 -2.44 19.54
CA ARG A 13 16.26 -1.03 19.19
C ARG A 13 17.52 -0.34 18.67
N ARG A 14 18.69 -0.87 18.98
CA ARG A 14 19.99 -0.34 18.58
C ARG A 14 20.14 -0.19 17.07
N PHE A 15 19.63 -1.16 16.32
CA PHE A 15 19.79 -1.23 14.86
C PHE A 15 18.48 -1.00 14.09
N VAL A 16 17.38 -0.70 14.80
CA VAL A 16 16.09 -0.46 14.14
C VAL A 16 16.08 0.88 13.44
N THR A 17 15.80 0.84 12.14
CA THR A 17 15.45 2.02 11.35
C THR A 17 14.03 1.85 10.80
N ARG A 18 13.26 2.92 10.78
CA ARG A 18 11.91 2.93 10.22
C ARG A 18 11.72 4.12 9.29
N PRO A 19 10.93 3.99 8.21
CA PRO A 19 10.57 5.14 7.39
C PRO A 19 9.74 6.14 8.20
N THR A 20 9.92 7.44 7.95
CA THR A 20 9.18 8.52 8.64
C THR A 20 7.78 8.72 8.07
N PHE A 21 7.50 8.16 6.88
CA PHE A 21 6.20 8.27 6.19
C PHE A 21 5.80 9.70 5.76
N GLU A 22 6.74 10.61 5.64
CA GLU A 22 6.50 12.02 5.27
C GLU A 22 5.84 12.17 3.89
N GLU A 23 6.05 11.20 3.00
CA GLU A 23 5.43 11.18 1.67
C GLU A 23 3.95 10.80 1.66
N ILE A 24 3.42 10.29 2.79
CA ILE A 24 2.03 9.85 2.88
C ILE A 24 1.13 11.05 3.16
N THR A 25 0.14 11.26 2.31
CA THR A 25 -0.80 12.37 2.42
C THR A 25 -2.05 12.03 3.23
N THR A 26 -2.42 10.74 3.30
CA THR A 26 -3.59 10.27 4.07
C THR A 26 -3.39 8.85 4.59
N ASP A 27 -3.91 8.59 5.80
CA ASP A 27 -3.93 7.27 6.42
C ASP A 27 -5.18 6.47 6.06
N LYS A 28 -6.21 7.13 5.53
CA LYS A 28 -7.50 6.52 5.22
C LYS A 28 -7.53 6.02 3.78
N ALA A 29 -7.64 4.70 3.61
CA ALA A 29 -7.78 4.10 2.30
C ALA A 29 -9.19 4.29 1.71
N HIS A 30 -9.28 4.40 0.39
CA HIS A 30 -10.55 4.55 -0.34
C HIS A 30 -11.36 3.25 -0.29
N LYS A 31 -12.45 3.25 0.49
CA LYS A 31 -13.24 2.05 0.82
C LYS A 31 -13.71 1.23 -0.39
N PRO A 32 -14.22 1.81 -1.50
CA PRO A 32 -14.68 1.04 -2.66
C PRO A 32 -13.59 0.19 -3.35
N LEU A 33 -12.32 0.56 -3.18
CA LEU A 33 -11.17 -0.16 -3.74
C LEU A 33 -10.51 -1.13 -2.73
N LEU A 34 -11.15 -1.37 -1.59
CA LEU A 34 -10.68 -2.33 -0.59
C LEU A 34 -11.41 -3.66 -0.71
N GLU A 35 -10.65 -4.73 -0.65
CA GLU A 35 -11.16 -6.10 -0.60
C GLU A 35 -10.74 -6.80 0.70
N PRO A 36 -11.60 -7.67 1.25
CA PRO A 36 -11.23 -8.47 2.40
C PRO A 36 -10.14 -9.48 2.02
N LYS A 37 -9.07 -9.52 2.78
CA LYS A 37 -8.00 -10.50 2.60
C LYS A 37 -8.13 -11.60 3.66
N LYS A 38 -8.56 -12.79 3.25
CA LYS A 38 -8.60 -13.97 4.13
C LYS A 38 -7.18 -14.34 4.58
N ARG A 39 -7.05 -14.68 5.85
CA ARG A 39 -5.78 -15.17 6.39
C ARG A 39 -5.68 -16.68 6.15
N ILE A 40 -4.49 -17.11 5.75
CA ILE A 40 -4.15 -18.52 5.70
C ILE A 40 -3.65 -18.90 7.09
N SER A 41 -4.41 -19.73 7.80
CA SER A 41 -4.10 -20.16 9.17
C SER A 41 -3.51 -21.57 9.25
N GLY A 42 -3.22 -22.19 8.11
CA GLY A 42 -2.68 -23.55 8.05
C GLY A 42 -3.64 -24.63 8.50
N ARG A 43 -4.96 -24.35 8.44
CA ARG A 43 -6.03 -25.32 8.77
C ARG A 43 -6.72 -25.80 7.50
N ASN A 44 -7.10 -27.09 7.50
CA ASN A 44 -7.89 -27.69 6.43
C ASN A 44 -9.39 -27.37 6.60
N SER A 45 -10.25 -27.94 5.73
CA SER A 45 -11.71 -27.81 5.80
C SER A 45 -12.33 -28.32 7.10
N GLN A 46 -11.67 -29.29 7.76
CA GLN A 46 -12.10 -29.85 9.05
C GLN A 46 -11.55 -29.06 10.27
N GLY A 47 -10.82 -27.97 10.04
CA GLY A 47 -10.23 -27.14 11.08
C GLY A 47 -8.95 -27.70 11.72
N ARG A 48 -8.43 -28.82 11.22
CA ARG A 48 -7.19 -29.43 11.72
C ARG A 48 -5.96 -28.70 11.18
N LEU A 49 -4.92 -28.61 12.00
CA LEU A 49 -3.65 -28.01 11.63
C LEU A 49 -2.92 -28.93 10.63
N THR A 50 -2.80 -28.48 9.37
CA THR A 50 -2.09 -29.22 8.30
C THR A 50 -0.74 -28.62 7.97
N VAL A 51 -0.57 -27.31 8.16
CA VAL A 51 0.69 -26.61 7.96
C VAL A 51 0.98 -25.76 9.20
N ARG A 52 2.07 -26.09 9.89
CA ARG A 52 2.52 -25.32 11.06
C ARG A 52 3.20 -24.00 10.65
N HIS A 53 3.37 -23.11 11.62
CA HIS A 53 3.98 -21.79 11.45
C HIS A 53 3.24 -20.87 10.46
N ARG A 54 1.93 -21.05 10.30
CA ARG A 54 1.06 -20.22 9.48
C ARG A 54 -0.01 -19.56 10.35
N GLY A 55 -0.21 -18.26 10.14
CA GLY A 55 -1.22 -17.48 10.85
C GLY A 55 -0.62 -16.29 11.60
N GLY A 56 -1.44 -15.66 12.44
CA GLY A 56 -1.06 -14.47 13.19
C GLY A 56 -1.00 -13.18 12.35
N GLY A 57 -0.45 -12.14 12.96
CA GLY A 57 -0.34 -10.81 12.37
C GLY A 57 -1.64 -10.01 12.40
N GLU A 58 -1.54 -8.73 12.05
CA GLU A 58 -2.67 -7.79 12.02
C GLU A 58 -3.59 -8.03 10.82
N LYS A 59 -4.87 -7.69 10.97
CA LYS A 59 -5.84 -7.74 9.86
C LYS A 59 -5.45 -6.77 8.76
N ARG A 60 -5.36 -7.26 7.53
CA ARG A 60 -5.01 -6.46 6.36
C ARG A 60 -6.14 -6.50 5.35
N HIS A 61 -6.41 -5.35 4.73
CA HIS A 61 -7.27 -5.26 3.55
C HIS A 61 -6.40 -5.21 2.30
N TYR A 62 -6.84 -5.89 1.26
CA TYR A 62 -6.22 -5.80 -0.05
C TYR A 62 -6.68 -4.53 -0.76
N ARG A 63 -5.79 -3.85 -1.48
CA ARG A 63 -6.12 -2.71 -2.34
C ARG A 63 -6.11 -3.17 -3.79
N ARG A 64 -7.20 -2.91 -4.49
CA ARG A 64 -7.27 -3.19 -5.92
C ARG A 64 -6.41 -2.19 -6.66
N ILE A 65 -5.30 -2.67 -7.18
CA ILE A 65 -4.35 -1.83 -7.93
C ILE A 65 -4.48 -2.12 -9.40
N ASP A 66 -4.55 -1.07 -10.19
CA ASP A 66 -4.49 -1.14 -11.64
C ASP A 66 -3.04 -1.31 -12.10
N PHE A 67 -2.67 -2.56 -12.39
CA PHE A 67 -1.37 -2.89 -12.96
C PHE A 67 -1.39 -2.87 -14.49
N LYS A 68 -2.55 -3.12 -15.09
CA LYS A 68 -2.69 -3.22 -16.56
C LYS A 68 -2.65 -1.86 -17.23
N ARG A 69 -3.10 -0.81 -16.52
CA ARG A 69 -3.17 0.57 -17.05
C ARG A 69 -3.89 0.64 -18.40
N ASP A 70 -5.00 -0.08 -18.50
CA ASP A 70 -5.80 -0.23 -19.71
C ASP A 70 -6.55 1.06 -20.10
N LYS A 71 -6.68 2.01 -19.17
CA LYS A 71 -7.40 3.27 -19.40
C LYS A 71 -6.48 4.32 -20.02
N LEU A 72 -6.35 4.23 -21.34
CA LEU A 72 -5.54 5.16 -22.14
C LEU A 72 -6.37 6.38 -22.58
N GLY A 73 -5.69 7.52 -22.79
CA GLY A 73 -6.30 8.74 -23.34
C GLY A 73 -7.16 9.57 -22.38
N VAL A 74 -7.45 9.09 -21.17
CA VAL A 74 -8.19 9.87 -20.17
C VAL A 74 -7.23 10.46 -19.15
N PRO A 75 -7.18 11.80 -18.99
CA PRO A 75 -6.30 12.44 -18.01
C PRO A 75 -6.73 12.10 -16.58
N ALA A 76 -5.75 11.85 -15.71
CA ALA A 76 -5.97 11.57 -14.31
C ALA A 76 -5.07 12.43 -13.42
N LYS A 77 -5.60 12.84 -12.27
CA LYS A 77 -4.87 13.59 -11.25
C LYS A 77 -4.55 12.68 -10.07
N LEU A 78 -3.29 12.70 -9.62
CA LEU A 78 -2.90 12.07 -8.36
C LEU A 78 -3.52 12.85 -7.20
N ALA A 79 -4.47 12.24 -6.49
CA ALA A 79 -5.17 12.86 -5.38
C ALA A 79 -4.43 12.64 -4.04
N THR A 80 -4.06 11.40 -3.74
CA THR A 80 -3.39 11.03 -2.49
C THR A 80 -2.30 9.99 -2.70
N VAL A 81 -1.30 10.01 -1.82
CA VAL A 81 -0.29 8.95 -1.68
C VAL A 81 -0.57 8.23 -0.37
N GLU A 82 -0.70 6.91 -0.44
CA GLU A 82 -1.14 6.08 0.68
C GLU A 82 -0.17 4.92 0.97
N TYR A 83 -0.22 4.44 2.19
CA TYR A 83 0.49 3.23 2.63
C TYR A 83 -0.32 1.98 2.31
N ASP A 84 0.33 0.99 1.67
CA ASP A 84 -0.26 -0.34 1.50
C ASP A 84 0.51 -1.38 2.35
N PRO A 85 -0.15 -2.02 3.33
CA PRO A 85 0.49 -3.04 4.17
C PRO A 85 0.81 -4.36 3.43
N ASN A 86 0.39 -4.50 2.17
CA ASN A 86 0.60 -5.70 1.38
C ASN A 86 1.85 -5.62 0.48
N ARG A 87 2.45 -4.45 0.36
CA ARG A 87 3.62 -4.21 -0.51
C ARG A 87 4.56 -3.16 0.07
N SER A 88 5.78 -3.16 -0.39
CA SER A 88 6.79 -2.18 0.03
C SER A 88 6.62 -0.82 -0.67
N ALA A 89 6.08 -0.81 -1.89
CA ALA A 89 5.84 0.43 -2.62
C ALA A 89 4.64 1.19 -2.06
N ARG A 90 4.70 2.53 -2.12
CA ARG A 90 3.53 3.40 -1.88
C ARG A 90 2.55 3.26 -3.03
N ILE A 91 1.29 3.54 -2.76
CA ILE A 91 0.23 3.58 -3.76
C ILE A 91 -0.33 4.98 -3.88
N GLY A 92 -0.70 5.37 -5.08
CA GLY A 92 -1.36 6.63 -5.36
C GLY A 92 -2.81 6.41 -5.78
N LEU A 93 -3.73 7.18 -5.23
CA LEU A 93 -5.10 7.24 -5.69
C LEU A 93 -5.21 8.25 -6.83
N LEU A 94 -5.60 7.78 -7.99
CA LEU A 94 -5.84 8.60 -9.17
C LEU A 94 -7.34 8.90 -9.30
N HIS A 95 -7.65 10.15 -9.57
CA HIS A 95 -8.97 10.60 -9.99
C HIS A 95 -8.91 10.91 -11.48
N TYR A 96 -9.65 10.16 -12.26
CA TYR A 96 -9.80 10.35 -13.70
C TYR A 96 -10.84 11.44 -14.02
N ALA A 97 -10.70 12.09 -15.17
CA ALA A 97 -11.63 13.15 -15.59
C ALA A 97 -13.08 12.67 -15.77
N ASP A 98 -13.28 11.39 -16.05
CA ASP A 98 -14.58 10.72 -16.16
C ASP A 98 -15.20 10.30 -14.81
N GLY A 99 -14.56 10.65 -13.68
CA GLY A 99 -15.03 10.33 -12.34
C GLY A 99 -14.57 8.98 -11.78
N ASP A 100 -13.91 8.13 -12.57
CA ASP A 100 -13.37 6.87 -12.10
C ASP A 100 -12.19 7.11 -11.14
N LYS A 101 -12.00 6.17 -10.19
CA LYS A 101 -10.90 6.22 -9.22
C LYS A 101 -10.17 4.91 -9.22
N ARG A 102 -8.85 4.95 -9.37
CA ARG A 102 -8.01 3.75 -9.36
C ARG A 102 -6.76 3.94 -8.53
N TYR A 103 -6.31 2.86 -7.90
CA TYR A 103 -4.98 2.85 -7.29
C TYR A 103 -3.92 2.46 -8.30
N MET A 104 -2.79 3.15 -8.24
CA MET A 104 -1.57 2.78 -8.95
C MET A 104 -0.39 2.69 -7.99
N ALA A 105 0.60 1.84 -8.33
CA ALA A 105 1.86 1.83 -7.61
C ALA A 105 2.61 3.14 -7.87
N ALA A 106 2.84 3.92 -6.83
CA ALA A 106 3.61 5.15 -6.94
C ALA A 106 5.10 4.81 -7.05
N ARG A 107 5.67 4.98 -8.22
CA ARG A 107 7.11 5.09 -8.38
C ARG A 107 7.48 6.50 -7.93
N HIS A 108 8.14 6.63 -6.78
CA HIS A 108 8.69 7.90 -6.28
C HIS A 108 7.87 9.12 -6.73
N ALA A 109 6.69 9.29 -6.13
CA ALA A 109 5.99 10.56 -6.26
C ALA A 109 6.79 11.57 -5.46
N SER A 110 7.73 12.25 -6.11
CA SER A 110 8.17 13.54 -5.63
C SER A 110 6.91 14.39 -5.49
N ALA A 111 6.77 15.05 -4.33
CA ALA A 111 5.64 15.91 -3.98
C ALA A 111 5.65 17.22 -4.80
N SER A 112 5.73 17.13 -6.12
CA SER A 112 5.56 18.24 -7.04
C SER A 112 4.64 17.75 -8.14
N GLY A 113 3.46 18.35 -8.24
CA GLY A 113 2.41 18.00 -9.18
C GLY A 113 2.88 17.89 -10.63
N ALA A 114 3.34 16.72 -11.01
CA ALA A 114 3.63 16.38 -12.39
C ALA A 114 2.54 15.42 -12.87
N ALA A 115 1.63 15.97 -13.67
CA ALA A 115 0.85 15.17 -14.58
C ALA A 115 1.84 14.36 -15.42
N SER A 116 1.89 13.03 -15.23
CA SER A 116 2.70 12.18 -16.10
C SER A 116 2.06 12.17 -17.48
N ARG A 117 2.60 12.97 -18.38
CA ARG A 117 2.41 12.77 -19.81
C ARG A 117 3.08 11.45 -20.16
N SER A 118 2.31 10.41 -20.46
CA SER A 118 2.81 9.25 -21.15
C SER A 118 3.07 9.60 -22.60
N LYS A 119 4.33 9.52 -23.04
CA LYS A 119 4.66 9.29 -24.44
C LYS A 119 4.46 7.82 -24.78
#